data_87f6c52f603d8bd0d525c56c98050d9d
#
_entry.id   87f6c52f603d8bd0d525c56c98050d9d
#
_cell.length_a   1.000
_cell.length_b   1.000
_cell.length_c   1.000
_cell.angle_alpha   90.00
_cell.angle_beta   90.00
_cell.angle_gamma   90.00
#
_symmetry.space_group_name_H-M   'P 1'
#
loop_
_entity.id
_entity.type
_entity.pdbx_description
1 polymer ?
#
loop_
_entity_poly.entity_id
_entity_poly.type
_entity_poly.pdbx_seq_one_letter_code
_entity_poly.pdbx_strand_id
1 'polypeptide(L)' 'MAYVVSDKDLGMDCDFEAKGETKEEVIQKMFEHAKEAHADIFVSLSEKEQEEMSQKLEGIIREE' A
#
# COMPACT_ATOMS: atom_id res chain seq x y z
N MET A 1 12.61 8.99 -11.75
CA MET A 1 11.80 9.52 -10.64
C MET A 1 11.17 8.36 -9.90
N ALA A 2 11.00 8.50 -8.59
CA ALA A 2 10.47 7.43 -7.77
C ALA A 2 9.13 7.81 -7.17
N TYR A 3 8.31 6.81 -6.89
CA TYR A 3 7.06 6.98 -6.18
C TYR A 3 7.20 6.37 -4.80
N VAL A 4 6.55 6.96 -3.81
CA VAL A 4 6.67 6.52 -2.43
C VAL A 4 5.33 6.68 -1.70
N VAL A 5 5.07 5.75 -0.79
CA VAL A 5 3.92 5.82 0.11
C VAL A 5 4.28 5.08 1.40
N SER A 6 3.74 5.52 2.53
CA SER A 6 3.97 4.86 3.80
C SER A 6 2.65 4.35 4.39
N ASP A 7 2.75 3.35 5.27
CA ASP A 7 1.57 2.85 5.98
C ASP A 7 0.91 3.93 6.81
N LYS A 8 1.69 4.89 7.30
CA LYS A 8 1.13 6.01 8.06
C LYS A 8 0.19 6.85 7.22
N ASP A 9 0.43 6.94 5.91
CA ASP A 9 -0.45 7.64 4.99
C ASP A 9 -1.81 6.94 4.87
N LEU A 10 -1.86 5.65 5.21
CA LEU A 10 -3.09 4.88 5.25
C LEU A 10 -3.76 4.90 6.62
N GLY A 11 -3.18 5.61 7.59
CA GLY A 11 -3.69 5.63 8.94
C GLY A 11 -3.27 4.43 9.77
N MET A 12 -2.28 3.67 9.31
CA MET A 12 -1.77 2.51 10.04
C MET A 12 -0.62 2.92 10.95
N ASP A 13 -0.51 2.22 12.07
CA ASP A 13 0.56 2.48 13.04
C ASP A 13 1.77 1.61 12.70
N CYS A 14 2.35 1.87 11.55
CA CYS A 14 3.49 1.11 11.03
C CYS A 14 4.41 2.06 10.28
N ASP A 15 5.71 1.88 10.47
CA ASP A 15 6.71 2.76 9.85
C ASP A 15 7.14 2.31 8.46
N PHE A 16 6.52 1.26 7.94
CA PHE A 16 6.88 0.75 6.61
C PHE A 16 6.64 1.79 5.52
N GLU A 17 7.59 1.90 4.60
CA GLU A 17 7.50 2.79 3.46
C GLU A 17 7.84 2.00 2.21
N ALA A 18 6.98 2.10 1.19
CA ALA A 18 7.21 1.43 -0.08
C ALA A 18 7.68 2.46 -1.10
N LYS A 19 8.65 2.09 -1.91
CA LYS A 19 9.22 2.96 -2.93
C LYS A 19 9.45 2.14 -4.20
N GLY A 20 9.16 2.74 -5.35
CA GLY A 20 9.33 2.08 -6.63
C GLY A 20 9.36 3.08 -7.78
N GLU A 21 9.66 2.59 -8.96
CA GLU A 21 9.74 3.45 -10.15
C GLU A 21 8.37 3.74 -10.75
N THR A 22 7.38 2.92 -10.43
CA THR A 22 6.00 3.12 -10.89
C THR A 22 5.04 3.00 -9.72
N LYS A 23 3.85 3.56 -9.88
CA LYS A 23 2.82 3.43 -8.86
C LYS A 23 2.42 1.97 -8.66
N GLU A 24 2.35 1.20 -9.74
CA GLU A 24 2.01 -0.22 -9.65
C GLU A 24 3.01 -0.98 -8.79
N GLU A 25 4.29 -0.69 -8.97
CA GLU A 25 5.33 -1.32 -8.17
C GLU A 25 5.17 -1.00 -6.69
N VAL A 26 4.87 0.25 -6.37
CA VAL A 26 4.66 0.68 -5.00
C VAL A 26 3.44 -0.01 -4.39
N ILE A 27 2.34 -0.08 -5.13
CA ILE A 27 1.12 -0.74 -4.67
C ILE A 27 1.39 -2.23 -4.41
N GLN A 28 2.12 -2.87 -5.31
CA GLN A 28 2.46 -4.28 -5.14
C GLN A 28 3.28 -4.51 -3.89
N LYS A 29 4.25 -3.66 -3.63
CA LYS A 29 5.07 -3.75 -2.41
C LYS A 29 4.23 -3.55 -1.16
N MET A 30 3.27 -2.65 -1.19
CA MET A 30 2.38 -2.42 -0.06
C MET A 30 1.52 -3.65 0.21
N PHE A 31 1.00 -4.29 -0.83
CA PHE A 31 0.22 -5.52 -0.65
C PHE A 31 1.07 -6.66 -0.12
N GLU A 32 2.30 -6.80 -0.60
CA GLU A 32 3.20 -7.82 -0.08
C GLU A 32 3.49 -7.60 1.41
N HIS A 33 3.72 -6.35 1.79
CA HIS A 33 3.92 -6.02 3.19
C HIS A 33 2.69 -6.34 4.02
N ALA A 34 1.51 -6.01 3.52
CA ALA A 34 0.26 -6.29 4.22
C ALA A 34 0.06 -7.78 4.42
N LYS A 35 0.41 -8.60 3.44
CA LYS A 35 0.30 -10.04 3.57
C LYS A 35 1.21 -10.61 4.63
N GLU A 36 2.37 -10.01 4.83
CA GLU A 36 3.36 -10.50 5.80
C GLU A 36 3.18 -9.90 7.19
N ALA A 37 3.04 -8.59 7.26
CA ALA A 37 3.03 -7.87 8.54
C ALA A 37 1.63 -7.65 9.08
N HIS A 38 0.64 -7.59 8.21
CA HIS A 38 -0.75 -7.31 8.57
C HIS A 38 -1.68 -8.37 8.00
N ALA A 39 -1.26 -9.64 8.09
CA ALA A 39 -1.99 -10.75 7.48
C ALA A 39 -3.44 -10.84 7.94
N ASP A 40 -3.68 -10.62 9.23
CA ASP A 40 -5.03 -10.70 9.79
C ASP A 40 -5.97 -9.68 9.14
N ILE A 41 -5.45 -8.48 8.91
CA ILE A 41 -6.22 -7.43 8.26
C ILE A 41 -6.40 -7.74 6.78
N PHE A 42 -5.32 -8.18 6.13
CA PHE A 42 -5.36 -8.44 4.70
C PHE A 42 -6.33 -9.57 4.33
N VAL A 43 -6.32 -10.67 5.09
CA VAL A 43 -7.21 -11.80 4.77
C VAL A 43 -8.68 -11.48 5.03
N SER A 44 -8.96 -10.46 5.83
CA SER A 44 -10.34 -10.04 6.07
C SER A 44 -10.88 -9.14 4.97
N LEU A 45 -10.02 -8.69 4.05
CA LEU A 45 -10.44 -7.83 2.96
C LEU A 45 -11.02 -8.66 1.81
N SER A 46 -12.20 -8.28 1.33
CA SER A 46 -12.75 -8.88 0.12
C SER A 46 -12.00 -8.35 -1.11
N GLU A 47 -12.23 -8.98 -2.25
CA GLU A 47 -11.61 -8.51 -3.50
C GLU A 47 -11.98 -7.06 -3.79
N LYS A 48 -13.22 -6.70 -3.53
CA LYS A 48 -13.68 -5.33 -3.72
C LYS A 48 -12.95 -4.37 -2.81
N GLU A 49 -12.76 -4.74 -1.55
CA GLU A 49 -12.05 -3.91 -0.61
C GLU A 49 -10.58 -3.75 -0.97
N GLN A 50 -9.96 -4.81 -1.49
CA GLN A 50 -8.59 -4.74 -1.99
C GLN A 50 -8.48 -3.78 -3.16
N GLU A 51 -9.45 -3.82 -4.05
CA GLU A 51 -9.49 -2.92 -5.20
C GLU A 51 -9.66 -1.47 -4.75
N GLU A 52 -10.53 -1.22 -3.79
CA GLU A 52 -10.72 0.11 -3.23
C GLU A 52 -9.44 0.61 -2.55
N MET A 53 -8.74 -0.27 -1.86
CA MET A 53 -7.47 0.08 -1.24
C MET A 53 -6.42 0.44 -2.28
N SER A 54 -6.38 -0.29 -3.38
CA SER A 54 -5.48 0.01 -4.49
C SER A 54 -5.75 1.40 -5.06
N GLN A 55 -7.02 1.75 -5.25
CA GLN A 55 -7.41 3.07 -5.73
C GLN A 55 -7.04 4.16 -4.74
N LYS A 56 -7.22 3.90 -3.47
CA LYS A 56 -6.85 4.85 -2.43
C LYS A 56 -5.34 5.08 -2.42
N LEU A 57 -4.57 4.00 -2.57
CA LEU A 57 -3.12 4.11 -2.64
C LEU A 57 -2.68 4.97 -3.81
N GLU A 58 -3.29 4.79 -4.97
CA GLU A 58 -2.97 5.62 -6.14
C GLU A 58 -3.14 7.11 -5.84
N GLY A 59 -4.12 7.46 -5.02
CA GLY A 59 -4.39 8.84 -4.68
C GLY A 59 -3.43 9.45 -3.67
N ILE A 60 -2.74 8.61 -2.88
CA ILE A 60 -1.84 9.09 -1.84
C ILE A 60 -0.37 8.83 -2.14
N ILE A 61 -0.06 8.05 -3.16
CA ILE A 61 1.32 7.83 -3.58
C ILE A 61 1.91 9.16 -4.05
N ARG A 62 3.09 9.47 -3.54
CA ARG A 62 3.78 10.71 -3.88
C ARG A 62 4.92 10.42 -4.83
N GLU A 63 5.23 11.38 -5.68
CA GLU A 63 6.37 11.31 -6.55
C GLU A 63 7.53 12.07 -5.91
N GLU A 64 8.67 11.43 -5.85
CA GLU A 64 9.90 12.05 -5.33
C GLU A 64 10.84 12.45 -6.44
#